data_9acbddad0398bbc963961ea99b8a51a7
#
_entry.id   9acbddad0398bbc963961ea99b8a51a7
#
_cell.length_a   1.000
_cell.length_b   1.000
_cell.length_c   1.000
_cell.angle_alpha   90.00
_cell.angle_beta   90.00
_cell.angle_gamma   90.00
#
_symmetry.space_group_name_H-M   'P 1'
#
loop_
_entity.id
_entity.type
_entity.pdbx_description
1 polymer ?
#
loop_
_entity_poly.entity_id
_entity_poly.type
_entity_poly.pdbx_seq_one_letter_code
_entity_poly.pdbx_strand_id
1 'polypeptide(L)'
;MKIYALVLFLVLLSLNLQAQDQIQWMKFEEAIAANANNPKMILVDVYTDWCGWCKKMDKDTFTDPKVIAHFQENFYAVKLNAEDTKRKFPFMGRTFTEAEMAASMRVNSYPNFVVIEPGLQNIAQLPGYREPAEFLAGLAELIQKAFPKK
;
A
#
# COMPACT_ATOMS: atom_id res chain seq x y z
N MET A 1 -31.97 -33.00 13.99
CA MET A 1 -31.82 -31.52 14.05
C MET A 1 -30.44 -31.05 14.52
N LYS A 2 -29.82 -31.61 15.54
CA LYS A 2 -28.49 -31.14 16.07
C LYS A 2 -27.33 -31.38 15.11
N ILE A 3 -27.35 -32.44 14.30
CA ILE A 3 -26.27 -32.77 13.34
C ILE A 3 -26.26 -31.77 12.16
N TYR A 4 -27.44 -31.38 11.66
CA TYR A 4 -27.51 -30.39 10.56
C TYR A 4 -27.05 -28.99 10.97
N ALA A 5 -27.30 -28.59 12.23
CA ALA A 5 -26.84 -27.34 12.77
C ALA A 5 -25.29 -27.30 12.89
N LEU A 6 -24.69 -28.44 13.28
CA LEU A 6 -23.24 -28.57 13.38
C LEU A 6 -22.55 -28.53 11.99
N VAL A 7 -23.14 -29.23 11.01
CA VAL A 7 -22.63 -29.21 9.62
C VAL A 7 -22.77 -27.84 9.00
N LEU A 8 -23.88 -27.13 9.22
CA LEU A 8 -24.09 -25.78 8.73
C LEU A 8 -23.11 -24.81 9.36
N PHE A 9 -22.78 -24.92 10.65
CA PHE A 9 -21.81 -24.11 11.35
C PHE A 9 -20.41 -24.36 10.83
N LEU A 10 -20.02 -25.60 10.54
CA LEU A 10 -18.70 -25.94 9.96
C LEU A 10 -18.56 -25.42 8.53
N VAL A 11 -19.61 -25.43 7.72
CA VAL A 11 -19.62 -24.88 6.36
C VAL A 11 -19.49 -23.36 6.39
N LEU A 12 -20.12 -22.68 7.35
CA LEU A 12 -20.01 -21.23 7.50
C LEU A 12 -18.60 -20.79 7.98
N LEU A 13 -17.91 -21.63 8.77
CA LEU A 13 -16.51 -21.37 9.16
C LEU A 13 -15.53 -21.49 7.99
N SER A 14 -15.79 -22.36 7.02
CA SER A 14 -14.91 -22.58 5.87
C SER A 14 -14.99 -21.45 4.83
N LEU A 15 -16.00 -20.60 4.86
CA LEU A 15 -16.17 -19.49 3.91
C LEU A 15 -15.30 -18.26 4.21
N ASN A 16 -14.61 -18.23 5.37
CA ASN A 16 -13.77 -17.08 5.75
C ASN A 16 -12.27 -17.28 5.52
N LEU A 17 -11.84 -18.37 4.89
CA LEU A 17 -10.44 -18.65 4.59
C LEU A 17 -10.10 -18.33 3.13
N GLN A 18 -10.60 -17.23 2.61
CA GLN A 18 -9.99 -16.66 1.41
C GLN A 18 -8.74 -15.91 1.87
N ALA A 19 -7.61 -16.58 1.85
CA ALA A 19 -6.32 -15.90 1.81
C ALA A 19 -6.40 -14.90 0.66
N GLN A 20 -6.22 -13.62 0.95
CA GLN A 20 -6.21 -12.60 -0.11
C GLN A 20 -4.91 -12.80 -0.89
N ASP A 21 -5.00 -13.44 -2.05
CA ASP A 21 -3.85 -13.76 -2.91
C ASP A 21 -3.31 -12.52 -3.65
N GLN A 22 -3.73 -11.32 -3.25
CA GLN A 22 -3.31 -10.06 -3.88
C GLN A 22 -3.29 -8.90 -2.88
N ILE A 23 -2.46 -7.90 -3.19
CA ILE A 23 -2.43 -6.65 -2.42
C ILE A 23 -3.76 -5.91 -2.59
N GLN A 24 -4.36 -5.48 -1.48
CA GLN A 24 -5.58 -4.67 -1.48
C GLN A 24 -5.20 -3.19 -1.65
N TRP A 25 -5.22 -2.73 -2.90
CA TRP A 25 -4.92 -1.34 -3.22
C TRP A 25 -6.08 -0.42 -2.87
N MET A 26 -5.78 0.65 -2.17
CA MET A 26 -6.72 1.68 -1.71
C MET A 26 -6.47 3.00 -2.43
N LYS A 27 -7.45 3.88 -2.40
CA LYS A 27 -7.26 5.30 -2.71
C LYS A 27 -6.55 5.98 -1.53
N PHE A 28 -5.86 7.09 -1.81
CA PHE A 28 -5.09 7.79 -0.79
C PHE A 28 -5.96 8.22 0.41
N GLU A 29 -7.10 8.84 0.16
CA GLU A 29 -8.04 9.28 1.21
C GLU A 29 -8.64 8.13 2.01
N GLU A 30 -8.84 6.95 1.39
CA GLU A 30 -9.32 5.75 2.07
C GLU A 30 -8.28 5.24 3.07
N ALA A 31 -7.01 5.23 2.67
CA ALA A 31 -5.91 4.83 3.55
C ALA A 31 -5.74 5.80 4.73
N ILE A 32 -5.88 7.11 4.49
CA ILE A 32 -5.86 8.13 5.54
C ILE A 32 -7.02 7.92 6.53
N ALA A 33 -8.22 7.67 6.04
CA ALA A 33 -9.38 7.40 6.88
C ALA A 33 -9.23 6.10 7.71
N ALA A 34 -8.69 5.04 7.09
CA ALA A 34 -8.39 3.80 7.79
C ALA A 34 -7.32 3.99 8.88
N ASN A 35 -6.27 4.76 8.59
CA ASN A 35 -5.20 5.07 9.51
C ASN A 35 -5.68 5.86 10.75
N ALA A 36 -6.68 6.72 10.61
CA ALA A 36 -7.25 7.46 11.73
C ALA A 36 -7.94 6.54 12.76
N ASN A 37 -8.51 5.41 12.32
CA ASN A 37 -9.17 4.43 13.20
C ASN A 37 -8.22 3.35 13.72
N ASN A 38 -7.26 2.93 12.90
CA ASN A 38 -6.27 1.91 13.24
C ASN A 38 -4.92 2.34 12.67
N PRO A 39 -4.08 3.02 13.48
CA PRO A 39 -2.80 3.57 13.01
C PRO A 39 -1.87 2.48 12.45
N LYS A 40 -1.49 2.61 11.18
CA LYS A 40 -0.61 1.72 10.43
C LYS A 40 0.21 2.54 9.45
N MET A 41 1.36 2.04 9.02
CA MET A 41 2.10 2.69 7.94
C MET A 41 1.28 2.68 6.63
N ILE A 42 1.43 3.73 5.83
CA ILE A 42 0.85 3.79 4.49
C ILE A 42 2.00 3.65 3.49
N LEU A 43 1.87 2.73 2.55
CA LEU A 43 2.81 2.60 1.44
C LEU A 43 2.11 3.05 0.16
N VAL A 44 2.64 4.11 -0.45
CA VAL A 44 2.12 4.68 -1.69
C VAL A 44 3.03 4.25 -2.84
N ASP A 45 2.53 3.42 -3.74
CA ASP A 45 3.14 3.13 -5.03
C ASP A 45 2.80 4.25 -6.00
N VAL A 46 3.78 5.10 -6.25
CA VAL A 46 3.65 6.24 -7.19
C VAL A 46 4.12 5.80 -8.56
N TYR A 47 3.20 5.82 -9.53
CA TYR A 47 3.42 5.32 -10.88
C TYR A 47 2.94 6.31 -11.96
N THR A 48 3.21 5.98 -13.21
CA THR A 48 2.61 6.60 -14.40
C THR A 48 2.19 5.49 -15.39
N ASP A 49 1.25 5.79 -16.28
CA ASP A 49 0.71 4.80 -17.22
C ASP A 49 1.74 4.30 -18.26
N TRP A 50 2.73 5.11 -18.58
CA TRP A 50 3.82 4.77 -19.51
C TRP A 50 5.00 4.04 -18.85
N CYS A 51 5.05 3.97 -17.52
CA CYS A 51 6.19 3.43 -16.77
C CYS A 51 6.30 1.90 -16.92
N GLY A 52 7.19 1.43 -17.75
CA GLY A 52 7.44 0.00 -17.97
C GLY A 52 7.92 -0.74 -16.72
N TRP A 53 8.79 -0.11 -15.90
CA TRP A 53 9.26 -0.68 -14.64
C TRP A 53 8.17 -0.76 -13.57
N CYS A 54 7.18 0.15 -13.59
CA CYS A 54 6.01 0.06 -12.72
C CYS A 54 5.17 -1.17 -13.06
N LYS A 55 4.92 -1.40 -14.36
CA LYS A 55 4.22 -2.60 -14.84
C LYS A 55 4.97 -3.88 -14.50
N LYS A 56 6.31 -3.85 -14.52
CA LYS A 56 7.13 -4.98 -14.11
C LYS A 56 7.03 -5.22 -12.59
N MET A 57 7.00 -4.17 -11.75
CA MET A 57 6.71 -4.32 -10.30
C MET A 57 5.35 -4.99 -10.06
N ASP A 58 4.31 -4.53 -10.75
CA ASP A 58 2.97 -5.11 -10.64
C ASP A 58 2.92 -6.59 -10.96
N LYS A 59 3.68 -7.00 -11.98
CA LYS A 59 3.69 -8.39 -12.47
C LYS A 59 4.55 -9.32 -11.63
N ASP A 60 5.73 -8.88 -11.22
CA ASP A 60 6.76 -9.76 -10.67
C ASP A 60 6.86 -9.63 -9.13
N THR A 61 6.85 -8.39 -8.63
CA THR A 61 7.07 -8.14 -7.20
C THR A 61 5.78 -8.15 -6.38
N PHE A 62 4.73 -7.49 -6.88
CA PHE A 62 3.46 -7.37 -6.14
C PHE A 62 2.56 -8.62 -6.25
N THR A 63 2.97 -9.61 -6.99
CA THR A 63 2.36 -10.95 -7.03
C THR A 63 3.08 -11.98 -6.16
N ASP A 64 4.23 -11.63 -5.59
CA ASP A 64 4.97 -12.51 -4.70
C ASP A 64 4.23 -12.71 -3.36
N PRO A 65 3.98 -13.95 -2.91
CA PRO A 65 3.23 -14.22 -1.68
C PRO A 65 3.81 -13.57 -0.42
N LYS A 66 5.14 -13.43 -0.32
CA LYS A 66 5.78 -12.81 0.84
C LYS A 66 5.57 -11.29 0.84
N VAL A 67 5.60 -10.66 -0.34
CA VAL A 67 5.30 -9.25 -0.51
C VAL A 67 3.83 -8.98 -0.17
N ILE A 68 2.91 -9.78 -0.69
CA ILE A 68 1.48 -9.69 -0.40
C ILE A 68 1.22 -9.79 1.12
N ALA A 69 1.75 -10.83 1.77
CA ALA A 69 1.59 -11.02 3.21
C ALA A 69 2.16 -9.85 4.01
N HIS A 70 3.34 -9.36 3.64
CA HIS A 70 3.98 -8.22 4.30
C HIS A 70 3.16 -6.94 4.18
N PHE A 71 2.55 -6.69 3.01
CA PHE A 71 1.66 -5.54 2.80
C PHE A 71 0.40 -5.62 3.65
N GLN A 72 -0.27 -6.76 3.64
CA GLN A 72 -1.50 -6.99 4.43
C GLN A 72 -1.27 -6.77 5.93
N GLU A 73 -0.15 -7.24 6.44
CA GLU A 73 0.19 -7.13 7.85
C GLU A 73 0.59 -5.70 8.25
N ASN A 74 1.41 -5.01 7.44
CA ASN A 74 2.15 -3.84 7.90
C ASN A 74 1.68 -2.52 7.30
N PHE A 75 0.94 -2.53 6.19
CA PHE A 75 0.62 -1.31 5.45
C PHE A 75 -0.86 -1.17 5.07
N TYR A 76 -1.29 0.08 4.92
CA TYR A 76 -2.35 0.44 4.00
C TYR A 76 -1.67 0.73 2.65
N ALA A 77 -1.99 -0.08 1.63
CA ALA A 77 -1.37 0.02 0.32
C ALA A 77 -2.16 0.96 -0.58
N VAL A 78 -1.50 1.95 -1.15
CA VAL A 78 -2.10 2.96 -2.04
C VAL A 78 -1.42 2.93 -3.39
N LYS A 79 -2.22 2.95 -4.47
CA LYS A 79 -1.73 3.28 -5.81
C LYS A 79 -2.06 4.73 -6.13
N LEU A 80 -1.08 5.48 -6.66
CA LEU A 80 -1.22 6.88 -6.96
C LEU A 80 -0.57 7.19 -8.32
N ASN A 81 -1.39 7.64 -9.29
CA ASN A 81 -0.90 8.02 -10.62
C ASN A 81 -0.39 9.47 -10.60
N ALA A 82 0.93 9.65 -10.76
CA ALA A 82 1.58 10.95 -10.72
C ALA A 82 1.16 11.91 -11.85
N GLU A 83 0.39 11.44 -12.82
CA GLU A 83 -0.10 12.25 -13.95
C GLU A 83 -1.63 12.47 -13.92
N ASP A 84 -2.35 11.92 -12.93
CA ASP A 84 -3.78 12.15 -12.82
C ASP A 84 -4.06 13.54 -12.24
N THR A 85 -4.47 14.46 -13.12
CA THR A 85 -4.91 15.83 -12.78
C THR A 85 -6.43 15.97 -12.64
N LYS A 86 -7.19 14.88 -12.76
CA LYS A 86 -8.66 14.88 -12.79
C LYS A 86 -9.26 14.49 -11.44
N ARG A 87 -8.82 13.35 -10.90
CA ARG A 87 -9.31 12.86 -9.61
C ARG A 87 -8.83 13.75 -8.48
N LYS A 88 -9.78 14.24 -7.67
CA LYS A 88 -9.50 15.12 -6.54
C LYS A 88 -9.93 14.48 -5.24
N PHE A 89 -9.17 14.73 -4.17
CA PHE A 89 -9.48 14.26 -2.82
C PHE A 89 -9.00 15.25 -1.75
N PRO A 90 -9.67 15.30 -0.59
CA PRO A 90 -9.27 16.15 0.51
C PRO A 90 -8.12 15.53 1.32
N PHE A 91 -7.16 16.34 1.74
CA PHE A 91 -6.13 15.97 2.70
C PHE A 91 -5.65 17.20 3.48
N MET A 92 -5.64 17.13 4.82
CA MET A 92 -5.20 18.20 5.73
C MET A 92 -5.78 19.58 5.40
N GLY A 93 -7.09 19.65 5.16
CA GLY A 93 -7.81 20.91 4.88
C GLY A 93 -7.59 21.49 3.48
N ARG A 94 -6.89 20.78 2.60
CA ARG A 94 -6.68 21.15 1.19
C ARG A 94 -7.23 20.07 0.27
N THR A 95 -7.48 20.43 -0.97
CA THR A 95 -7.84 19.49 -2.04
C THR A 95 -6.62 19.27 -2.93
N PHE A 96 -6.33 18.01 -3.23
CA PHE A 96 -5.24 17.60 -4.12
C PHE A 96 -5.77 16.77 -5.28
N THR A 97 -5.11 16.86 -6.42
CA THR A 97 -5.11 15.81 -7.43
C THR A 97 -4.04 14.77 -7.09
N GLU A 98 -4.05 13.60 -7.73
CA GLU A 98 -2.98 12.60 -7.54
C GLU A 98 -1.63 13.16 -7.99
N ALA A 99 -1.59 13.91 -9.11
CA ALA A 99 -0.39 14.58 -9.59
C ALA A 99 0.14 15.61 -8.58
N GLU A 100 -0.73 16.43 -7.98
CA GLU A 100 -0.33 17.39 -6.95
C GLU A 100 0.16 16.71 -5.68
N MET A 101 -0.43 15.58 -5.30
CA MET A 101 0.03 14.80 -4.15
C MET A 101 1.41 14.19 -4.40
N ALA A 102 1.65 13.59 -5.57
CA ALA A 102 2.98 13.09 -5.95
C ALA A 102 4.04 14.19 -5.92
N ALA A 103 3.71 15.37 -6.46
CA ALA A 103 4.59 16.54 -6.43
C ALA A 103 4.86 17.04 -5.00
N SER A 104 3.84 17.05 -4.14
CA SER A 104 3.97 17.45 -2.72
C SER A 104 4.90 16.52 -1.94
N MET A 105 4.90 15.25 -2.28
CA MET A 105 5.83 14.24 -1.75
C MET A 105 7.22 14.29 -2.42
N ARG A 106 7.45 15.21 -3.38
CA ARG A 106 8.72 15.38 -4.14
C ARG A 106 9.12 14.13 -4.92
N VAL A 107 8.16 13.37 -5.42
CA VAL A 107 8.43 12.23 -6.29
C VAL A 107 8.85 12.74 -7.68
N ASN A 108 9.98 12.25 -8.19
CA ASN A 108 10.56 12.67 -9.47
C ASN A 108 11.10 11.51 -10.32
N SER A 109 10.86 10.29 -9.91
CA SER A 109 11.23 9.07 -10.64
C SER A 109 10.20 7.96 -10.40
N TYR A 110 10.09 7.00 -11.32
CA TYR A 110 9.09 5.93 -11.26
C TYR A 110 9.71 4.56 -11.58
N PRO A 111 9.23 3.47 -10.90
CA PRO A 111 8.33 3.50 -9.75
C PRO A 111 8.99 4.18 -8.54
N ASN A 112 8.19 4.72 -7.63
CA ASN A 112 8.68 5.25 -6.36
C ASN A 112 7.71 4.87 -5.24
N PHE A 113 8.25 4.32 -4.16
CA PHE A 113 7.46 3.86 -3.01
C PHE A 113 7.63 4.85 -1.87
N VAL A 114 6.58 5.58 -1.56
CA VAL A 114 6.57 6.52 -0.44
C VAL A 114 5.97 5.84 0.78
N VAL A 115 6.76 5.68 1.83
CA VAL A 115 6.29 5.21 3.13
C VAL A 115 5.96 6.40 4.00
N ILE A 116 4.74 6.44 4.52
CA ILE A 116 4.24 7.46 5.45
C ILE A 116 4.07 6.80 6.81
N GLU A 117 4.64 7.39 7.86
CA GLU A 117 4.48 6.87 9.23
C GLU A 117 3.03 7.02 9.72
N PRO A 118 2.59 6.24 10.73
CA PRO A 118 1.21 6.29 11.23
C PRO A 118 0.77 7.68 11.72
N GLY A 119 1.69 8.50 12.21
CA GLY A 119 1.44 9.88 12.66
C GLY A 119 1.27 10.89 11.53
N LEU A 120 1.48 10.51 10.27
CA LEU A 120 1.38 11.33 9.06
C LEU A 120 2.32 12.57 9.06
N GLN A 121 3.36 12.57 9.89
CA GLN A 121 4.29 13.68 10.04
C GLN A 121 5.51 13.53 9.13
N ASN A 122 5.96 12.30 8.95
CA ASN A 122 7.20 12.00 8.23
C ASN A 122 6.95 11.00 7.11
N ILE A 123 7.68 11.18 6.02
CA ILE A 123 7.70 10.27 4.87
C ILE A 123 9.13 9.88 4.52
N ALA A 124 9.27 8.70 3.91
CA ALA A 124 10.53 8.23 3.34
C ALA A 124 10.27 7.59 1.98
N GLN A 125 11.28 7.58 1.10
CA GLN A 125 11.11 7.12 -0.27
C GLN A 125 12.07 5.98 -0.60
N LEU A 126 11.57 5.00 -1.35
CA LEU A 126 12.31 3.90 -1.93
C LEU A 126 12.12 3.92 -3.45
N PRO A 127 12.96 4.63 -4.22
CA PRO A 127 12.80 4.71 -5.66
C PRO A 127 13.32 3.47 -6.39
N GLY A 128 12.71 3.19 -7.55
CA GLY A 128 13.19 2.22 -8.52
C GLY A 128 12.64 0.80 -8.34
N TYR A 129 12.70 0.05 -9.45
CA TYR A 129 12.30 -1.36 -9.50
C TYR A 129 13.21 -2.22 -8.59
N ARG A 130 12.61 -3.21 -7.94
CA ARG A 130 13.29 -4.26 -7.17
C ARG A 130 12.57 -5.59 -7.28
N GLU A 131 13.33 -6.66 -7.30
CA GLU A 131 12.82 -8.02 -7.14
C GLU A 131 12.24 -8.20 -5.71
N PRO A 132 11.35 -9.18 -5.47
CA PRO A 132 10.62 -9.34 -4.21
C PRO A 132 11.48 -9.28 -2.95
N ALA A 133 12.56 -10.06 -2.89
CA ALA A 133 13.43 -10.10 -1.72
C ALA A 133 14.16 -8.77 -1.48
N GLU A 134 14.65 -8.12 -2.54
CA GLU A 134 15.33 -6.83 -2.48
C GLU A 134 14.36 -5.72 -2.07
N PHE A 135 13.09 -5.81 -2.54
CA PHE A 135 12.06 -4.86 -2.17
C PHE A 135 11.75 -4.92 -0.68
N LEU A 136 11.53 -6.12 -0.13
CA LEU A 136 11.27 -6.30 1.30
C LEU A 136 12.46 -5.85 2.16
N ALA A 137 13.70 -6.19 1.76
CA ALA A 137 14.90 -5.77 2.46
C ALA A 137 15.07 -4.24 2.41
N GLY A 138 14.85 -3.62 1.24
CA GLY A 138 14.91 -2.17 1.07
C GLY A 138 13.87 -1.42 1.90
N LEU A 139 12.65 -1.93 1.98
CA LEU A 139 11.60 -1.36 2.85
C LEU A 139 11.99 -1.45 4.33
N ALA A 140 12.49 -2.60 4.77
CA ALA A 140 12.90 -2.79 6.17
C ALA A 140 14.02 -1.82 6.55
N GLU A 141 15.05 -1.69 5.70
CA GLU A 141 16.15 -0.74 5.91
C GLU A 141 15.67 0.71 5.93
N LEU A 142 14.81 1.10 4.96
CA LEU A 142 14.23 2.43 4.89
C LEU A 142 13.47 2.79 6.16
N ILE A 143 12.59 1.90 6.61
CA ILE A 143 11.76 2.10 7.79
C ILE A 143 12.62 2.22 9.05
N GLN A 144 13.61 1.36 9.21
CA GLN A 144 14.52 1.40 10.34
C GLN A 144 15.30 2.72 10.42
N LYS A 145 15.75 3.25 9.27
CA LYS A 145 16.51 4.50 9.21
C LYS A 145 15.64 5.74 9.37
N ALA A 146 14.47 5.75 8.71
CA ALA A 146 13.63 6.94 8.65
C ALA A 146 12.74 7.10 9.89
N PHE A 147 12.30 5.97 10.49
CA PHE A 147 11.34 5.94 11.59
C PHE A 147 11.87 5.08 12.76
N PRO A 148 13.00 5.46 13.38
CA PRO A 148 13.58 4.69 14.50
C PRO A 148 12.59 4.61 15.66
N LYS A 149 12.39 3.39 16.19
CA LYS A 149 11.62 3.21 17.43
C LYS A 149 12.36 3.93 18.57
N LYS A 150 11.66 4.83 19.23
CA LYS A 150 12.15 5.49 20.46
C LYS A 150 12.13 4.52 21.61
#